data_21ec45a72d8528a550fac89fb7b64899
#
_entry.id   21ec45a72d8528a550fac89fb7b64899
#
_cell.length_a   1.000
_cell.length_b   1.000
_cell.length_c   1.000
_cell.angle_alpha   90.00
_cell.angle_beta   90.00
_cell.angle_gamma   90.00
#
_symmetry.space_group_name_H-M   'P 1'
#
loop_
_entity.id
_entity.type
_entity.pdbx_description
1 polymer ?
#
loop_
_entity_poly.entity_id
_entity_poly.type
_entity_poly.pdbx_seq_one_letter_code
_entity_poly.pdbx_strand_id
1 'polypeptide(L)'
;MKVPQLRKKLEVKSCHNTSWEDNYSWVHQKNILEVLKDGSKLLPEVRDYLNEENKYTDFQLKDTSEIQKTLFKEIKGRIKLEDESLKYKDKAYEYWTKTTEKGNYSIKLRKKIGTENIEEIWNGDLEKKKLNTNYFGVGDLEVSYNDKYLGYSLDVKGSEYFTIYVRDIKTNTFVTEEIKDTSGSIMFSLDDKFIFYSKLDENHRPRKIFRHEIGKAVKDDILIFEEKTKAFTVGIGLTSDEKYYLISSSDHNTTEKYYFHVDEKIPEPKLIKEREKGIIYSINSWNNNFYMHTNKDAEDFKILVSKNINSNQWEDFISAKDETLIGSLVFLNNWIIRTELTNALDKVFIRNIITNEEEELIFTDEKVYDPSVSLRQKDRDTDEIYISYSTPKTQNRTYLYNIKTKEKKLVKEQVIPSGHEPNDYIVER
;
A
#
# COMPACT_ATOMS: atom_id res chain seq x y z
N MET A 1 24.96 -4.40 -34.86
CA MET A 1 25.76 -4.86 -33.71
C MET A 1 25.57 -6.36 -33.53
N LYS A 2 26.59 -7.09 -33.05
CA LYS A 2 26.48 -8.54 -32.83
C LYS A 2 25.69 -8.77 -31.51
N VAL A 3 24.82 -9.78 -31.52
CA VAL A 3 24.08 -10.18 -30.29
C VAL A 3 25.08 -10.62 -29.21
N PRO A 4 25.00 -10.09 -27.99
CA PRO A 4 25.83 -10.53 -26.87
C PRO A 4 25.69 -12.03 -26.60
N GLN A 5 26.76 -12.66 -26.16
CA GLN A 5 26.78 -14.10 -25.89
C GLN A 5 27.31 -14.36 -24.50
N LEU A 6 26.43 -14.85 -23.62
CA LEU A 6 26.85 -15.29 -22.30
C LEU A 6 27.59 -16.64 -22.39
N ARG A 7 28.71 -16.75 -21.67
CA ARG A 7 29.48 -17.99 -21.64
C ARG A 7 28.70 -19.13 -20.96
N LYS A 8 28.67 -20.27 -21.60
CA LYS A 8 28.08 -21.48 -21.05
C LYS A 8 29.01 -22.11 -20.01
N LYS A 9 28.47 -22.41 -18.84
CA LYS A 9 29.12 -23.20 -17.77
C LYS A 9 28.12 -24.27 -17.34
N LEU A 10 28.30 -25.48 -17.87
CA LEU A 10 27.38 -26.58 -17.61
C LEU A 10 27.31 -26.89 -16.12
N GLU A 11 26.12 -26.90 -15.58
CA GLU A 11 25.77 -27.40 -14.25
C GLU A 11 24.57 -28.32 -14.35
N VAL A 12 24.62 -29.49 -13.68
CA VAL A 12 23.46 -30.38 -13.62
C VAL A 12 22.63 -30.01 -12.38
N LYS A 13 21.39 -29.64 -12.62
CA LYS A 13 20.39 -29.36 -11.57
C LYS A 13 19.50 -30.58 -11.39
N SER A 14 19.00 -30.78 -10.19
CA SER A 14 18.05 -31.87 -9.87
C SER A 14 16.97 -31.35 -8.94
N CYS A 15 15.71 -31.69 -9.23
CA CYS A 15 14.56 -31.41 -8.38
C CYS A 15 13.46 -32.43 -8.66
N HIS A 16 12.78 -32.91 -7.64
CA HIS A 16 11.67 -33.88 -7.75
C HIS A 16 11.98 -35.11 -8.63
N ASN A 17 13.18 -35.72 -8.45
CA ASN A 17 13.67 -36.87 -9.23
C ASN A 17 13.86 -36.59 -10.72
N THR A 18 13.87 -35.33 -11.14
CA THR A 18 14.19 -34.92 -12.51
C THR A 18 15.50 -34.15 -12.51
N SER A 19 16.39 -34.47 -13.47
CA SER A 19 17.66 -33.77 -13.65
C SER A 19 17.69 -33.12 -15.03
N TRP A 20 18.30 -31.93 -15.10
CA TRP A 20 18.50 -31.19 -16.35
C TRP A 20 19.84 -30.48 -16.37
N GLU A 21 20.33 -30.18 -17.56
CA GLU A 21 21.52 -29.37 -17.76
C GLU A 21 21.16 -27.87 -17.77
N ASP A 22 21.88 -27.08 -16.97
CA ASP A 22 21.77 -25.63 -16.94
C ASP A 22 23.13 -25.00 -17.22
N ASN A 23 23.20 -24.29 -18.34
CA ASN A 23 24.44 -23.62 -18.79
C ASN A 23 24.62 -22.23 -18.16
N TYR A 24 23.62 -21.69 -17.48
CA TYR A 24 23.57 -20.29 -17.05
C TYR A 24 23.27 -20.10 -15.57
N SER A 25 23.12 -21.15 -14.79
CA SER A 25 22.86 -21.06 -13.33
C SER A 25 23.95 -20.29 -12.58
N TRP A 26 25.16 -20.24 -13.11
CA TRP A 26 26.28 -19.51 -12.53
C TRP A 26 26.09 -17.99 -12.50
N VAL A 27 25.14 -17.43 -13.30
CA VAL A 27 24.77 -15.99 -13.29
C VAL A 27 24.10 -15.64 -11.97
N HIS A 28 23.36 -16.58 -11.39
CA HIS A 28 22.77 -16.43 -10.06
C HIS A 28 23.83 -16.65 -8.98
N GLN A 29 24.45 -15.56 -8.53
CA GLN A 29 25.47 -15.61 -7.49
C GLN A 29 24.87 -16.06 -6.14
N LYS A 30 25.59 -16.89 -5.40
CA LYS A 30 25.16 -17.34 -4.06
C LYS A 30 25.00 -16.19 -3.07
N ASN A 31 25.77 -15.11 -3.23
CA ASN A 31 25.71 -13.89 -2.42
C ASN A 31 24.80 -12.81 -3.02
N ILE A 32 23.75 -13.17 -3.73
CA ILE A 32 22.89 -12.18 -4.44
C ILE A 32 22.35 -11.10 -3.49
N LEU A 33 22.01 -11.43 -2.25
CA LEU A 33 21.53 -10.45 -1.27
C LEU A 33 22.59 -9.41 -0.87
N GLU A 34 23.87 -9.81 -0.90
CA GLU A 34 24.96 -8.84 -0.72
C GLU A 34 25.14 -7.96 -1.95
N VAL A 35 24.95 -8.52 -3.16
CA VAL A 35 24.96 -7.75 -4.42
C VAL A 35 23.84 -6.72 -4.45
N LEU A 36 22.65 -7.07 -3.96
CA LEU A 36 21.52 -6.11 -3.84
C LEU A 36 21.87 -4.91 -2.94
N LYS A 37 22.57 -5.18 -1.83
CA LYS A 37 23.04 -4.11 -0.91
C LYS A 37 24.25 -3.35 -1.44
N ASP A 38 25.08 -4.01 -2.26
CA ASP A 38 26.32 -3.45 -2.80
C ASP A 38 26.60 -4.04 -4.19
N GLY A 39 26.18 -3.32 -5.23
CA GLY A 39 26.34 -3.72 -6.63
C GLY A 39 27.81 -3.94 -7.05
N SER A 40 28.81 -3.46 -6.31
CA SER A 40 30.24 -3.72 -6.60
C SER A 40 30.61 -5.21 -6.46
N LYS A 41 29.81 -5.96 -5.69
CA LYS A 41 29.98 -7.41 -5.46
C LYS A 41 29.45 -8.29 -6.60
N LEU A 42 28.83 -7.69 -7.63
CA LEU A 42 28.44 -8.43 -8.83
C LEU A 42 29.69 -8.93 -9.57
N LEU A 43 29.68 -10.20 -9.99
CA LEU A 43 30.78 -10.80 -10.76
C LEU A 43 31.09 -9.93 -11.98
N PRO A 44 32.38 -9.60 -12.23
CA PRO A 44 32.75 -8.78 -13.39
C PRO A 44 32.22 -9.32 -14.72
N GLU A 45 32.31 -10.63 -14.94
CA GLU A 45 31.81 -11.29 -16.15
C GLU A 45 30.30 -11.11 -16.36
N VAL A 46 29.51 -11.12 -15.27
CA VAL A 46 28.07 -10.86 -15.35
C VAL A 46 27.81 -9.39 -15.64
N ARG A 47 28.54 -8.50 -14.98
CA ARG A 47 28.45 -7.05 -15.23
C ARG A 47 28.77 -6.67 -16.66
N ASP A 48 29.85 -7.24 -17.21
CA ASP A 48 30.29 -6.98 -18.57
C ASP A 48 29.21 -7.44 -19.58
N TYR A 49 28.66 -8.64 -19.36
CA TYR A 49 27.57 -9.14 -20.18
C TYR A 49 26.33 -8.23 -20.11
N LEU A 50 25.90 -7.81 -18.93
CA LEU A 50 24.77 -6.87 -18.77
C LEU A 50 25.02 -5.52 -19.50
N ASN A 51 26.25 -5.02 -19.41
CA ASN A 51 26.63 -3.80 -20.14
C ASN A 51 26.60 -3.99 -21.66
N GLU A 52 26.97 -5.17 -22.17
CA GLU A 52 26.88 -5.49 -23.60
C GLU A 52 25.42 -5.61 -24.05
N GLU A 53 24.56 -6.23 -23.25
CA GLU A 53 23.11 -6.31 -23.51
C GLU A 53 22.47 -4.92 -23.56
N ASN A 54 22.83 -4.02 -22.64
CA ASN A 54 22.34 -2.64 -22.66
C ASN A 54 22.78 -1.91 -23.95
N LYS A 55 24.05 -2.04 -24.35
CA LYS A 55 24.55 -1.46 -25.60
C LYS A 55 23.85 -2.05 -26.83
N TYR A 56 23.55 -3.34 -26.81
CA TYR A 56 22.82 -3.99 -27.88
C TYR A 56 21.38 -3.49 -27.97
N THR A 57 20.72 -3.35 -26.83
CA THR A 57 19.37 -2.77 -26.72
C THR A 57 19.33 -1.34 -27.25
N ASP A 58 20.26 -0.49 -26.83
CA ASP A 58 20.37 0.89 -27.31
C ASP A 58 20.57 0.93 -28.84
N PHE A 59 21.40 0.03 -29.37
CA PHE A 59 21.61 -0.08 -30.82
C PHE A 59 20.32 -0.51 -31.56
N GLN A 60 19.59 -1.50 -31.04
CA GLN A 60 18.37 -2.00 -31.68
C GLN A 60 17.21 -1.00 -31.59
N LEU A 61 17.15 -0.21 -30.51
CA LEU A 61 16.12 0.80 -30.32
C LEU A 61 16.48 2.18 -30.86
N LYS A 62 17.67 2.34 -31.48
CA LYS A 62 18.15 3.64 -31.95
C LYS A 62 17.16 4.36 -32.88
N ASP A 63 16.52 3.64 -33.77
CA ASP A 63 15.61 4.20 -34.77
C ASP A 63 14.29 4.67 -34.15
N THR A 64 13.99 4.23 -32.92
CA THR A 64 12.79 4.65 -32.16
C THR A 64 13.02 5.89 -31.32
N SER A 65 14.25 6.41 -31.21
CA SER A 65 14.61 7.49 -30.27
C SER A 65 13.77 8.76 -30.42
N GLU A 66 13.45 9.16 -31.66
CA GLU A 66 12.65 10.38 -31.88
C GLU A 66 11.17 10.19 -31.52
N ILE A 67 10.61 9.01 -31.84
CA ILE A 67 9.23 8.71 -31.42
C ILE A 67 9.11 8.57 -29.90
N GLN A 68 10.11 7.97 -29.24
CA GLN A 68 10.14 7.89 -27.77
C GLN A 68 10.13 9.30 -27.13
N LYS A 69 10.96 10.22 -27.64
CA LYS A 69 10.97 11.62 -27.16
C LYS A 69 9.62 12.30 -27.37
N THR A 70 9.01 12.09 -28.53
CA THR A 70 7.70 12.66 -28.87
C THR A 70 6.62 12.13 -27.95
N LEU A 71 6.52 10.81 -27.77
CA LEU A 71 5.56 10.16 -26.88
C LEU A 71 5.78 10.56 -25.42
N PHE A 72 7.03 10.61 -24.98
CA PHE A 72 7.34 11.06 -23.61
C PHE A 72 6.87 12.49 -23.36
N LYS A 73 7.15 13.40 -24.31
CA LYS A 73 6.72 14.81 -24.21
C LYS A 73 5.18 14.92 -24.20
N GLU A 74 4.51 14.15 -25.05
CA GLU A 74 3.05 14.12 -25.13
C GLU A 74 2.43 13.60 -23.83
N ILE A 75 2.88 12.42 -23.34
CA ILE A 75 2.39 11.82 -22.11
C ILE A 75 2.63 12.76 -20.91
N LYS A 76 3.85 13.30 -20.79
CA LYS A 76 4.19 14.25 -19.72
C LYS A 76 3.35 15.52 -19.81
N GLY A 77 3.04 16.00 -21.02
CA GLY A 77 2.22 17.19 -21.24
C GLY A 77 0.77 17.05 -20.77
N ARG A 78 0.29 15.83 -20.57
CA ARG A 78 -1.05 15.53 -20.01
C ARG A 78 -1.09 15.58 -18.48
N ILE A 79 0.07 15.66 -17.82
CA ILE A 79 0.18 15.61 -16.35
C ILE A 79 0.33 17.03 -15.81
N LYS A 80 -0.56 17.43 -14.91
CA LYS A 80 -0.40 18.65 -14.11
C LYS A 80 0.71 18.43 -13.09
N LEU A 81 1.88 19.03 -13.33
CA LEU A 81 3.08 18.81 -12.50
C LEU A 81 2.99 19.47 -11.11
N GLU A 82 2.37 20.66 -11.04
CA GLU A 82 2.11 21.32 -9.76
C GLU A 82 0.65 21.08 -9.34
N ASP A 83 0.46 20.20 -8.38
CA ASP A 83 -0.86 19.80 -7.89
C ASP A 83 -0.84 19.53 -6.38
N GLU A 84 -2.03 19.58 -5.77
CA GLU A 84 -2.25 19.22 -4.37
C GLU A 84 -3.27 18.10 -4.26
N SER A 85 -3.05 17.14 -3.36
CA SER A 85 -4.05 16.13 -3.03
C SER A 85 -5.24 16.75 -2.30
N LEU A 86 -6.34 16.01 -2.20
CA LEU A 86 -7.40 16.36 -1.27
C LEU A 86 -6.87 16.36 0.17
N LYS A 87 -7.46 17.22 0.99
CA LYS A 87 -7.13 17.29 2.40
C LYS A 87 -7.81 16.17 3.16
N TYR A 88 -7.03 15.49 3.98
CA TYR A 88 -7.47 14.45 4.88
C TYR A 88 -7.42 14.96 6.32
N LYS A 89 -8.54 14.93 7.02
CA LYS A 89 -8.63 15.39 8.41
C LYS A 89 -8.26 14.26 9.36
N ASP A 90 -7.28 14.51 10.24
CA ASP A 90 -6.94 13.62 11.34
C ASP A 90 -6.79 14.45 12.62
N LYS A 91 -7.64 14.15 13.62
CA LYS A 91 -7.69 14.86 14.90
C LYS A 91 -7.64 16.39 14.77
N ALA A 92 -6.52 16.99 15.18
CA ALA A 92 -6.35 18.45 15.22
C ALA A 92 -5.89 19.06 13.90
N TYR A 93 -5.51 18.25 12.91
CA TYR A 93 -4.91 18.72 11.67
C TYR A 93 -5.65 18.24 10.42
N GLU A 94 -5.47 18.99 9.33
CA GLU A 94 -5.67 18.57 7.96
C GLU A 94 -4.32 18.29 7.34
N TYR A 95 -4.18 17.16 6.64
CA TYR A 95 -2.98 16.72 5.94
C TYR A 95 -3.23 16.63 4.45
N TRP A 96 -2.23 17.01 3.64
CA TRP A 96 -2.25 16.81 2.20
C TRP A 96 -0.83 16.74 1.64
N THR A 97 -0.73 16.35 0.39
CA THR A 97 0.52 16.34 -0.36
C THR A 97 0.49 17.37 -1.48
N LYS A 98 1.65 17.92 -1.78
CA LYS A 98 1.87 18.83 -2.90
C LYS A 98 3.00 18.30 -3.78
N THR A 99 2.85 18.44 -5.10
CA THR A 99 3.93 18.27 -6.08
C THR A 99 4.33 19.63 -6.64
N THR A 100 5.54 19.74 -7.16
CA THR A 100 6.04 20.98 -7.78
C THR A 100 6.55 20.70 -9.19
N GLU A 101 6.54 21.70 -10.06
CA GLU A 101 6.95 21.56 -11.46
C GLU A 101 8.37 20.98 -11.62
N LYS A 102 9.29 21.34 -10.73
CA LYS A 102 10.71 20.92 -10.76
C LYS A 102 11.05 19.82 -9.78
N GLY A 103 10.12 19.42 -8.93
CA GLY A 103 10.30 18.36 -7.94
C GLY A 103 10.05 16.98 -8.54
N ASN A 104 10.73 15.99 -7.99
CA ASN A 104 10.50 14.57 -8.32
C ASN A 104 9.79 13.83 -7.19
N TYR A 105 9.68 14.44 -6.02
CA TYR A 105 9.09 13.85 -4.83
C TYR A 105 8.04 14.78 -4.23
N SER A 106 7.11 14.18 -3.49
CA SER A 106 6.03 14.93 -2.85
C SER A 106 6.53 15.72 -1.63
N ILE A 107 5.80 16.78 -1.34
CA ILE A 107 5.88 17.55 -0.09
C ILE A 107 4.65 17.19 0.73
N LYS A 108 4.82 16.77 2.00
CA LYS A 108 3.70 16.55 2.94
C LYS A 108 3.49 17.79 3.79
N LEU A 109 2.29 18.28 3.74
CA LEU A 109 1.86 19.50 4.43
C LEU A 109 0.81 19.15 5.48
N ARG A 110 0.74 19.97 6.53
CA ARG A 110 -0.37 19.96 7.46
C ARG A 110 -0.78 21.37 7.87
N LYS A 111 -2.01 21.50 8.29
CA LYS A 111 -2.56 22.73 8.84
C LYS A 111 -3.42 22.39 10.06
N LYS A 112 -3.19 23.08 11.19
CA LYS A 112 -4.04 22.90 12.35
C LYS A 112 -5.44 23.46 12.06
N ILE A 113 -6.48 22.69 12.34
CA ILE A 113 -7.87 23.08 12.12
C ILE A 113 -8.17 24.36 12.87
N GLY A 114 -8.83 25.33 12.18
CA GLY A 114 -9.12 26.64 12.74
C GLY A 114 -7.97 27.66 12.65
N THR A 115 -6.86 27.33 12.01
CA THR A 115 -5.75 28.26 11.78
C THR A 115 -5.44 28.39 10.28
N GLU A 116 -4.66 29.42 9.91
CA GLU A 116 -4.18 29.58 8.52
C GLU A 116 -2.70 29.20 8.36
N ASN A 117 -2.01 28.77 9.44
CA ASN A 117 -0.61 28.41 9.39
C ASN A 117 -0.43 27.02 8.77
N ILE A 118 0.28 26.94 7.64
CA ILE A 118 0.64 25.70 6.95
C ILE A 118 2.07 25.31 7.34
N GLU A 119 2.23 24.07 7.76
CA GLU A 119 3.51 23.48 8.13
C GLU A 119 3.94 22.47 7.06
N GLU A 120 5.14 22.64 6.50
CA GLU A 120 5.81 21.61 5.71
C GLU A 120 6.48 20.62 6.67
N ILE A 121 5.95 19.39 6.73
CA ILE A 121 6.47 18.35 7.65
C ILE A 121 7.39 17.35 6.94
N TRP A 122 7.37 17.33 5.60
CA TRP A 122 8.22 16.48 4.77
C TRP A 122 8.43 17.12 3.40
N ASN A 123 9.65 16.97 2.87
CA ASN A 123 9.98 17.35 1.51
C ASN A 123 10.99 16.38 0.94
N GLY A 124 10.52 15.49 0.04
CA GLY A 124 11.33 14.40 -0.48
C GLY A 124 12.54 14.87 -1.31
N ASP A 125 12.41 15.97 -2.06
CA ASP A 125 13.53 16.52 -2.83
C ASP A 125 14.63 17.09 -1.91
N LEU A 126 14.26 17.73 -0.79
CA LEU A 126 15.21 18.19 0.20
C LEU A 126 15.88 17.03 0.93
N GLU A 127 15.14 15.98 1.27
CA GLU A 127 15.72 14.80 1.94
C GLU A 127 16.71 14.08 1.01
N LYS A 128 16.35 13.86 -0.26
CA LYS A 128 17.28 13.31 -1.27
C LYS A 128 18.55 14.14 -1.39
N LYS A 129 18.40 15.46 -1.45
CA LYS A 129 19.55 16.39 -1.55
C LYS A 129 20.47 16.29 -0.34
N LYS A 130 19.91 16.18 0.88
CA LYS A 130 20.71 16.02 2.11
C LYS A 130 21.53 14.74 2.11
N LEU A 131 20.93 13.64 1.63
CA LEU A 131 21.56 12.32 1.58
C LEU A 131 22.59 12.19 0.44
N ASN A 132 22.54 13.06 -0.56
CA ASN A 132 23.43 13.08 -1.73
C ASN A 132 23.53 11.69 -2.41
N THR A 133 22.40 11.05 -2.66
CA THR A 133 22.32 9.69 -3.20
C THR A 133 21.82 9.68 -4.64
N ASN A 134 22.30 8.71 -5.42
CA ASN A 134 21.85 8.49 -6.80
C ASN A 134 20.44 7.87 -6.88
N TYR A 135 20.10 7.01 -5.93
CA TYR A 135 18.77 6.41 -5.80
C TYR A 135 18.09 6.88 -4.53
N PHE A 136 16.77 7.12 -4.60
CA PHE A 136 16.00 7.56 -3.45
C PHE A 136 14.57 7.02 -3.57
N GLY A 137 14.31 5.94 -2.87
CA GLY A 137 12.99 5.33 -2.73
C GLY A 137 12.41 5.64 -1.36
N VAL A 138 11.18 6.13 -1.33
CA VAL A 138 10.40 6.33 -0.10
C VAL A 138 9.45 5.13 0.04
N GLY A 139 9.56 4.39 1.14
CA GLY A 139 8.66 3.27 1.43
C GLY A 139 7.39 3.78 2.09
N ASP A 140 7.48 4.19 3.33
CA ASP A 140 6.35 4.69 4.12
C ASP A 140 6.59 6.11 4.64
N LEU A 141 5.51 6.84 4.92
CA LEU A 141 5.56 8.20 5.45
C LEU A 141 4.34 8.45 6.34
N GLU A 142 4.47 8.14 7.62
CA GLU A 142 3.39 8.13 8.60
C GLU A 142 3.55 9.21 9.67
N VAL A 143 2.44 9.84 10.05
CA VAL A 143 2.38 10.73 11.22
C VAL A 143 1.86 9.92 12.41
N SER A 144 2.50 10.11 13.56
CA SER A 144 2.10 9.43 14.79
C SER A 144 0.71 9.88 15.28
N TYR A 145 0.11 9.07 16.14
CA TYR A 145 -1.28 9.22 16.57
C TYR A 145 -1.60 10.57 17.23
N ASN A 146 -0.63 11.15 17.97
CA ASN A 146 -0.79 12.46 18.63
C ASN A 146 -0.15 13.62 17.83
N ASP A 147 0.01 13.46 16.50
CA ASP A 147 0.52 14.49 15.59
C ASP A 147 1.95 14.97 15.92
N LYS A 148 2.70 14.20 16.74
CA LYS A 148 3.99 14.59 17.30
C LYS A 148 5.17 14.14 16.43
N TYR A 149 5.15 12.90 15.97
CA TYR A 149 6.26 12.29 15.25
C TYR A 149 5.93 12.08 13.78
N LEU A 150 6.97 12.14 12.97
CA LEU A 150 6.96 11.67 11.58
C LEU A 150 7.89 10.47 11.46
N GLY A 151 7.30 9.31 11.15
CA GLY A 151 8.01 8.10 10.77
C GLY A 151 8.11 8.00 9.25
N TYR A 152 9.28 7.64 8.74
CA TYR A 152 9.44 7.40 7.31
C TYR A 152 10.54 6.37 7.06
N SER A 153 10.48 5.74 5.91
CA SER A 153 11.46 4.74 5.51
C SER A 153 12.04 5.04 4.14
N LEU A 154 13.34 4.80 3.99
CA LEU A 154 14.08 5.10 2.77
C LEU A 154 14.90 3.90 2.32
N ASP A 155 14.87 3.63 1.01
CA ASP A 155 15.90 2.87 0.31
C ASP A 155 16.74 3.85 -0.52
N VAL A 156 18.03 3.91 -0.26
CA VAL A 156 18.95 4.80 -0.96
C VAL A 156 19.86 4.09 -1.95
N LYS A 157 19.59 2.82 -2.22
CA LYS A 157 20.39 1.93 -3.08
C LYS A 157 19.62 1.28 -4.21
N GLY A 158 18.28 1.20 -4.13
CA GLY A 158 17.44 0.41 -5.02
C GLY A 158 17.44 -1.08 -4.67
N SER A 159 17.66 -1.39 -3.41
CA SER A 159 17.80 -2.74 -2.88
C SER A 159 16.53 -3.30 -2.25
N GLU A 160 15.52 -2.44 -2.05
CA GLU A 160 14.31 -2.71 -1.28
C GLU A 160 14.58 -3.10 0.19
N TYR A 161 15.81 -2.87 0.68
CA TYR A 161 16.13 -2.85 2.10
C TYR A 161 15.93 -1.42 2.61
N PHE A 162 14.84 -1.21 3.32
CA PHE A 162 14.52 0.11 3.85
C PHE A 162 15.14 0.33 5.23
N THR A 163 15.50 1.58 5.46
CA THR A 163 15.88 2.08 6.79
C THR A 163 14.77 2.98 7.30
N ILE A 164 14.27 2.70 8.51
CA ILE A 164 13.25 3.52 9.16
C ILE A 164 13.89 4.61 9.99
N TYR A 165 13.31 5.79 9.92
CA TYR A 165 13.64 7.00 10.67
C TYR A 165 12.40 7.53 11.37
N VAL A 166 12.54 8.02 12.59
CA VAL A 166 11.47 8.74 13.30
C VAL A 166 12.01 10.06 13.81
N ARG A 167 11.32 11.15 13.53
CA ARG A 167 11.69 12.49 14.02
C ARG A 167 10.52 13.19 14.68
N ASP A 168 10.81 14.02 15.67
CA ASP A 168 9.85 14.96 16.25
C ASP A 168 9.57 16.07 15.22
N ILE A 169 8.31 16.30 14.88
CA ILE A 169 7.89 17.23 13.82
C ILE A 169 8.24 18.68 14.23
N LYS A 170 8.08 19.02 15.51
CA LYS A 170 8.28 20.39 15.99
C LYS A 170 9.75 20.77 16.05
N THR A 171 10.60 19.89 16.56
CA THR A 171 12.04 20.16 16.73
C THR A 171 12.86 19.73 15.53
N ASN A 172 12.29 18.91 14.64
CA ASN A 172 12.97 18.28 13.49
C ASN A 172 14.22 17.46 13.90
N THR A 173 14.20 16.87 15.11
CA THR A 173 15.26 16.02 15.63
C THR A 173 14.87 14.56 15.57
N PHE A 174 15.82 13.67 15.28
CA PHE A 174 15.58 12.23 15.34
C PHE A 174 15.40 11.78 16.78
N VAL A 175 14.41 10.91 16.99
CA VAL A 175 14.02 10.37 18.31
C VAL A 175 14.29 8.87 18.42
N THR A 176 14.76 8.24 17.34
CA THR A 176 15.19 6.84 17.29
C THR A 176 16.54 6.73 16.59
N GLU A 177 17.24 5.63 16.85
CA GLU A 177 18.33 5.17 15.98
C GLU A 177 17.75 4.74 14.62
N GLU A 178 18.62 4.60 13.61
CA GLU A 178 18.24 4.04 12.31
C GLU A 178 17.85 2.55 12.46
N ILE A 179 16.63 2.18 12.05
CA ILE A 179 16.21 0.78 12.04
C ILE A 179 16.39 0.24 10.63
N LYS A 180 17.41 -0.61 10.45
CA LYS A 180 17.86 -1.10 9.14
C LYS A 180 17.27 -2.46 8.77
N ASP A 181 17.38 -2.81 7.48
CA ASP A 181 16.99 -4.12 6.91
C ASP A 181 15.49 -4.42 7.12
N THR A 182 14.64 -3.41 7.00
CA THR A 182 13.19 -3.52 7.13
C THR A 182 12.50 -3.62 5.77
N SER A 183 11.22 -4.01 5.77
CA SER A 183 10.35 -3.95 4.59
C SER A 183 9.91 -2.53 4.21
N GLY A 184 10.17 -1.56 5.08
CA GLY A 184 9.78 -0.16 4.90
C GLY A 184 8.46 0.23 5.59
N SER A 185 7.59 -0.71 5.97
CA SER A 185 6.33 -0.38 6.64
C SER A 185 6.53 0.05 8.08
N ILE A 186 5.79 1.07 8.50
CA ILE A 186 5.82 1.65 9.84
C ILE A 186 4.39 1.75 10.35
N MET A 187 4.18 1.35 11.62
CA MET A 187 2.92 1.57 12.30
C MET A 187 3.19 2.11 13.71
N PHE A 188 2.70 3.29 14.03
CA PHE A 188 2.76 3.83 15.38
C PHE A 188 1.73 3.15 16.28
N SER A 189 2.07 2.98 17.57
CA SER A 189 1.08 2.68 18.59
C SER A 189 0.17 3.88 18.87
N LEU A 190 -1.05 3.63 19.36
CA LEU A 190 -2.04 4.69 19.62
C LEU A 190 -1.59 5.72 20.67
N ASP A 191 -0.64 5.35 21.53
CA ASP A 191 -0.07 6.21 22.57
C ASP A 191 1.27 6.85 22.17
N ASP A 192 1.70 6.70 20.92
CA ASP A 192 2.96 7.20 20.35
C ASP A 192 4.24 6.73 21.08
N LYS A 193 4.15 5.65 21.89
CA LYS A 193 5.34 5.14 22.57
C LYS A 193 6.14 4.16 21.75
N PHE A 194 5.49 3.48 20.83
CA PHE A 194 6.08 2.41 20.05
C PHE A 194 5.84 2.58 18.56
N ILE A 195 6.73 1.96 17.78
CA ILE A 195 6.47 1.64 16.39
C ILE A 195 6.55 0.12 16.19
N PHE A 196 5.70 -0.40 15.34
CA PHE A 196 5.77 -1.75 14.82
C PHE A 196 6.34 -1.72 13.41
N TYR A 197 7.18 -2.68 13.10
CA TYR A 197 7.80 -2.81 11.79
C TYR A 197 8.12 -4.27 11.47
N SER A 198 8.29 -4.60 10.19
CA SER A 198 8.73 -5.92 9.78
C SER A 198 10.18 -5.91 9.30
N LYS A 199 10.92 -6.96 9.68
CA LYS A 199 12.31 -7.17 9.30
C LYS A 199 12.42 -8.26 8.25
N LEU A 200 13.27 -8.01 7.25
CA LEU A 200 13.54 -8.96 6.17
C LEU A 200 14.45 -10.09 6.66
N ASP A 201 14.18 -11.31 6.17
CA ASP A 201 15.02 -12.49 6.42
C ASP A 201 16.11 -12.64 5.35
N GLU A 202 16.83 -13.76 5.42
CA GLU A 202 17.88 -14.14 4.48
C GLU A 202 17.40 -14.40 3.04
N ASN A 203 16.08 -14.42 2.79
CA ASN A 203 15.47 -14.56 1.47
C ASN A 203 14.81 -13.25 1.01
N HIS A 204 15.10 -12.14 1.66
CA HIS A 204 14.50 -10.83 1.39
C HIS A 204 12.97 -10.82 1.58
N ARG A 205 12.48 -11.55 2.61
CA ARG A 205 11.06 -11.63 2.92
C ARG A 205 10.74 -11.10 4.32
N PRO A 206 9.67 -10.29 4.50
CA PRO A 206 9.24 -9.86 5.83
C PRO A 206 8.61 -11.04 6.58
N ARG A 207 9.33 -11.59 7.55
CA ARG A 207 8.89 -12.76 8.34
C ARG A 207 8.81 -12.51 9.82
N LYS A 208 9.26 -11.34 10.28
CA LYS A 208 9.30 -11.00 11.71
C LYS A 208 8.68 -9.63 11.93
N ILE A 209 7.80 -9.53 12.93
CA ILE A 209 7.26 -8.27 13.42
C ILE A 209 7.97 -7.92 14.71
N PHE A 210 8.54 -6.73 14.77
CA PHE A 210 9.17 -6.15 15.93
C PHE A 210 8.39 -4.96 16.46
N ARG A 211 8.55 -4.69 17.76
CA ARG A 211 8.12 -3.46 18.41
C ARG A 211 9.34 -2.73 18.94
N HIS A 212 9.53 -1.50 18.48
CA HIS A 212 10.55 -0.57 18.95
C HIS A 212 9.92 0.46 19.90
N GLU A 213 10.53 0.68 21.05
CA GLU A 213 10.15 1.77 21.96
C GLU A 213 10.88 3.05 21.54
N ILE A 214 10.13 4.11 21.23
CA ILE A 214 10.68 5.40 20.79
C ILE A 214 11.61 5.97 21.88
N GLY A 215 12.83 6.30 21.49
CA GLY A 215 13.87 6.81 22.39
C GLY A 215 14.75 5.73 23.04
N LYS A 216 14.52 4.46 22.74
CA LYS A 216 15.39 3.35 23.16
C LYS A 216 16.32 2.89 22.05
N ALA A 217 17.28 2.04 22.38
CA ALA A 217 18.19 1.47 21.41
C ALA A 217 17.52 0.33 20.62
N VAL A 218 17.78 0.23 19.31
CA VAL A 218 17.21 -0.79 18.41
C VAL A 218 17.55 -2.23 18.85
N LYS A 219 18.68 -2.43 19.54
CA LYS A 219 19.03 -3.75 20.09
C LYS A 219 18.08 -4.27 21.16
N ASP A 220 17.29 -3.36 21.76
CA ASP A 220 16.32 -3.69 22.83
C ASP A 220 14.91 -3.95 22.25
N ASP A 221 14.77 -3.98 20.92
CA ASP A 221 13.50 -4.21 20.25
C ASP A 221 12.95 -5.60 20.54
N ILE A 222 11.64 -5.65 20.74
CA ILE A 222 10.95 -6.88 21.11
C ILE A 222 10.39 -7.56 19.86
N LEU A 223 10.75 -8.83 19.65
CA LEU A 223 10.11 -9.68 18.64
C LEU A 223 8.69 -10.03 19.09
N ILE A 224 7.70 -9.59 18.32
CA ILE A 224 6.28 -9.84 18.60
C ILE A 224 5.78 -11.10 17.89
N PHE A 225 6.22 -11.31 16.66
CA PHE A 225 5.78 -12.46 15.86
C PHE A 225 6.85 -12.91 14.87
N GLU A 226 6.96 -14.21 14.66
CA GLU A 226 7.82 -14.80 13.65
C GLU A 226 7.09 -15.90 12.87
N GLU A 227 6.97 -15.74 11.58
CA GLU A 227 6.48 -16.78 10.67
C GLU A 227 7.57 -17.81 10.39
N LYS A 228 7.25 -19.08 10.61
CA LYS A 228 8.20 -20.20 10.43
C LYS A 228 8.23 -20.75 9.00
N THR A 229 7.15 -20.58 8.26
CA THR A 229 7.01 -21.11 6.91
C THR A 229 7.64 -20.16 5.90
N LYS A 230 8.65 -20.61 5.16
CA LYS A 230 9.44 -19.76 4.23
C LYS A 230 8.62 -19.12 3.11
N ALA A 231 7.49 -19.71 2.71
CA ALA A 231 6.65 -19.21 1.65
C ALA A 231 5.76 -18.01 2.08
N PHE A 232 5.57 -17.81 3.40
CA PHE A 232 4.66 -16.80 3.94
C PHE A 232 5.41 -15.54 4.32
N THR A 233 4.72 -14.41 4.19
CA THR A 233 5.17 -13.09 4.63
C THR A 233 4.24 -12.53 5.69
N VAL A 234 4.75 -11.60 6.50
CA VAL A 234 3.97 -11.01 7.59
C VAL A 234 3.83 -9.50 7.46
N GLY A 235 2.69 -9.00 7.89
CA GLY A 235 2.41 -7.59 8.07
C GLY A 235 1.56 -7.36 9.31
N ILE A 236 1.55 -6.13 9.80
CA ILE A 236 0.72 -5.71 10.93
C ILE A 236 -0.20 -4.57 10.50
N GLY A 237 -1.43 -4.57 11.01
CA GLY A 237 -2.44 -3.57 10.76
C GLY A 237 -3.29 -3.30 12.00
N LEU A 238 -4.23 -2.38 11.89
CA LEU A 238 -5.17 -2.00 12.95
C LEU A 238 -6.61 -2.20 12.46
N THR A 239 -7.50 -2.62 13.35
CA THR A 239 -8.94 -2.68 13.04
C THR A 239 -9.53 -1.28 12.88
N SER A 240 -10.66 -1.17 12.16
CA SER A 240 -11.29 0.13 11.86
C SER A 240 -11.77 0.89 13.10
N ASP A 241 -12.08 0.19 14.19
CA ASP A 241 -12.44 0.77 15.48
C ASP A 241 -11.24 0.96 16.42
N GLU A 242 -10.01 0.68 15.92
CA GLU A 242 -8.74 0.88 16.62
C GLU A 242 -8.61 0.11 17.94
N LYS A 243 -9.32 -1.02 18.09
CA LYS A 243 -9.27 -1.84 19.30
C LYS A 243 -8.24 -2.96 19.26
N TYR A 244 -7.90 -3.43 18.05
CA TYR A 244 -7.04 -4.60 17.89
C TYR A 244 -5.96 -4.36 16.84
N TYR A 245 -4.74 -4.75 17.15
CA TYR A 245 -3.71 -5.00 16.14
C TYR A 245 -3.95 -6.37 15.52
N LEU A 246 -3.77 -6.44 14.20
CA LEU A 246 -3.92 -7.65 13.40
C LEU A 246 -2.60 -7.97 12.71
N ILE A 247 -2.03 -9.13 13.00
CA ILE A 247 -0.90 -9.67 12.25
C ILE A 247 -1.46 -10.59 11.18
N SER A 248 -1.08 -10.33 9.93
CA SER A 248 -1.39 -11.19 8.79
C SER A 248 -0.16 -11.99 8.41
N SER A 249 -0.29 -13.30 8.33
CA SER A 249 0.68 -14.20 7.72
C SER A 249 0.05 -14.82 6.48
N SER A 250 0.63 -14.59 5.30
CA SER A 250 0.02 -15.02 4.03
C SER A 250 1.04 -15.31 2.95
N ASP A 251 0.63 -16.17 2.03
CA ASP A 251 1.17 -16.30 0.68
C ASP A 251 0.16 -15.74 -0.34
N HIS A 252 0.25 -16.15 -1.60
CA HIS A 252 -0.64 -15.65 -2.66
C HIS A 252 -2.11 -16.07 -2.52
N ASN A 253 -2.41 -17.19 -1.88
CA ASN A 253 -3.74 -17.79 -1.86
C ASN A 253 -4.15 -18.37 -0.50
N THR A 254 -3.36 -18.16 0.54
CA THR A 254 -3.62 -18.70 1.88
C THR A 254 -3.30 -17.65 2.93
N THR A 255 -4.21 -17.46 3.87
CA THR A 255 -4.05 -16.46 4.94
C THR A 255 -4.25 -17.09 6.31
N GLU A 256 -3.45 -16.65 7.27
CA GLU A 256 -3.60 -16.87 8.69
C GLU A 256 -3.47 -15.54 9.42
N LYS A 257 -4.30 -15.29 10.43
CA LYS A 257 -4.26 -14.02 11.15
C LYS A 257 -4.25 -14.22 12.65
N TYR A 258 -3.53 -13.29 13.29
CA TYR A 258 -3.42 -13.18 14.73
C TYR A 258 -3.86 -11.79 15.16
N TYR A 259 -4.26 -11.66 16.42
CA TYR A 259 -4.66 -10.39 17.00
C TYR A 259 -4.17 -10.23 18.44
N PHE A 260 -4.05 -9.00 18.88
CA PHE A 260 -3.91 -8.62 20.27
C PHE A 260 -4.57 -7.26 20.51
N HIS A 261 -5.00 -7.00 21.75
CA HIS A 261 -5.66 -5.74 22.09
C HIS A 261 -4.65 -4.57 22.12
N VAL A 262 -5.09 -3.37 21.73
CA VAL A 262 -4.20 -2.20 21.67
C VAL A 262 -3.61 -1.78 23.02
N ASP A 263 -4.29 -2.10 24.13
CA ASP A 263 -3.85 -1.79 25.50
C ASP A 263 -2.91 -2.85 26.11
N GLU A 264 -2.62 -3.94 25.39
CA GLU A 264 -1.70 -4.97 25.90
C GLU A 264 -0.28 -4.41 26.00
N LYS A 265 0.23 -4.32 27.24
CA LYS A 265 1.60 -3.81 27.51
C LYS A 265 2.67 -4.72 26.91
N ILE A 266 2.43 -6.01 26.96
CA ILE A 266 3.26 -7.05 26.33
C ILE A 266 2.37 -7.76 25.33
N PRO A 267 2.51 -7.47 24.04
CA PRO A 267 1.68 -8.09 23.01
C PRO A 267 1.85 -9.61 22.96
N GLU A 268 0.75 -10.34 23.06
CA GLU A 268 0.71 -11.80 22.88
C GLU A 268 -0.25 -12.12 21.73
N PRO A 269 0.26 -12.26 20.51
CA PRO A 269 -0.58 -12.53 19.34
C PRO A 269 -1.35 -13.85 19.47
N LYS A 270 -2.69 -13.76 19.46
CA LYS A 270 -3.61 -14.89 19.54
C LYS A 270 -4.09 -15.25 18.15
N LEU A 271 -4.04 -16.53 17.81
CA LEU A 271 -4.53 -17.05 16.53
C LEU A 271 -6.05 -16.83 16.41
N ILE A 272 -6.49 -16.33 15.25
CA ILE A 272 -7.92 -16.19 14.93
C ILE A 272 -8.46 -17.50 14.34
N LYS A 273 -7.86 -17.95 13.25
CA LYS A 273 -8.14 -19.23 12.60
C LYS A 273 -6.87 -19.80 12.00
N GLU A 274 -6.69 -21.10 12.09
CA GLU A 274 -5.63 -21.83 11.41
C GLU A 274 -5.73 -21.65 9.89
N ARG A 275 -4.57 -21.61 9.23
CA ARG A 275 -4.52 -21.55 7.77
C ARG A 275 -5.08 -22.81 7.13
N GLU A 276 -5.87 -22.63 6.11
CA GLU A 276 -6.37 -23.67 5.24
C GLU A 276 -5.92 -23.36 3.82
N LYS A 277 -5.26 -24.30 3.14
CA LYS A 277 -4.71 -24.07 1.80
C LYS A 277 -5.80 -23.62 0.83
N GLY A 278 -5.55 -22.51 0.15
CA GLY A 278 -6.48 -21.90 -0.79
C GLY A 278 -7.54 -21.00 -0.15
N ILE A 279 -7.53 -20.86 1.18
CA ILE A 279 -8.47 -19.97 1.87
C ILE A 279 -7.78 -18.66 2.24
N ILE A 280 -8.38 -17.60 1.72
CA ILE A 280 -8.01 -16.22 2.01
C ILE A 280 -9.08 -15.62 2.92
N TYR A 281 -8.66 -14.91 3.96
CA TYR A 281 -9.59 -14.09 4.75
C TYR A 281 -8.95 -12.83 5.30
N SER A 282 -9.77 -11.81 5.45
CA SER A 282 -9.45 -10.60 6.21
C SER A 282 -10.45 -10.42 7.35
N ILE A 283 -10.00 -9.76 8.42
CA ILE A 283 -10.83 -9.46 9.60
C ILE A 283 -10.82 -7.97 9.84
N ASN A 284 -11.97 -7.46 10.27
CA ASN A 284 -12.08 -6.12 10.80
C ASN A 284 -13.05 -6.11 11.99
N SER A 285 -12.98 -5.08 12.83
CA SER A 285 -13.97 -4.88 13.90
C SER A 285 -14.61 -3.50 13.79
N TRP A 286 -15.93 -3.46 14.07
CA TRP A 286 -16.72 -2.25 14.08
C TRP A 286 -17.99 -2.45 14.93
N ASN A 287 -18.33 -1.49 15.78
CA ASN A 287 -19.54 -1.52 16.63
C ASN A 287 -19.71 -2.84 17.38
N ASN A 288 -18.63 -3.33 18.02
CA ASN A 288 -18.58 -4.56 18.79
C ASN A 288 -18.94 -5.82 17.97
N ASN A 289 -18.81 -5.77 16.65
CA ASN A 289 -18.85 -6.92 15.76
C ASN A 289 -17.52 -7.10 15.08
N PHE A 290 -17.21 -8.34 14.74
CA PHE A 290 -16.13 -8.73 13.85
C PHE A 290 -16.69 -9.11 12.50
N TYR A 291 -16.06 -8.64 11.43
CA TYR A 291 -16.43 -8.93 10.05
C TYR A 291 -15.30 -9.69 9.39
N MET A 292 -15.62 -10.82 8.78
CA MET A 292 -14.66 -11.64 8.05
C MET A 292 -15.04 -11.66 6.58
N HIS A 293 -14.19 -11.13 5.73
CA HIS A 293 -14.28 -11.27 4.29
C HIS A 293 -13.45 -12.48 3.87
N THR A 294 -14.05 -13.48 3.23
CA THR A 294 -13.40 -14.77 2.96
C THR A 294 -13.94 -15.46 1.72
N ASN A 295 -13.08 -16.25 1.06
CA ASN A 295 -13.46 -17.17 0.00
C ASN A 295 -13.80 -18.58 0.50
N LYS A 296 -13.91 -18.80 1.80
CA LYS A 296 -14.32 -20.10 2.37
C LYS A 296 -15.76 -20.41 1.97
N ASP A 297 -15.96 -21.51 1.23
CA ASP A 297 -17.25 -21.91 0.65
C ASP A 297 -17.91 -20.78 -0.18
N ALA A 298 -17.10 -19.96 -0.90
CA ALA A 298 -17.53 -18.83 -1.69
C ALA A 298 -16.43 -18.43 -2.68
N GLU A 299 -16.49 -18.88 -3.93
CA GLU A 299 -15.45 -18.62 -4.93
C GLU A 299 -15.15 -17.12 -5.07
N ASP A 300 -16.18 -16.29 -5.17
CA ASP A 300 -16.11 -14.84 -5.31
C ASP A 300 -16.29 -14.09 -3.97
N PHE A 301 -15.90 -14.74 -2.87
CA PHE A 301 -15.95 -14.21 -1.51
C PHE A 301 -17.36 -14.02 -0.94
N LYS A 302 -17.41 -13.88 0.36
CA LYS A 302 -18.55 -13.49 1.18
C LYS A 302 -18.08 -12.74 2.41
N ILE A 303 -19.02 -12.12 3.14
CA ILE A 303 -18.74 -11.45 4.39
C ILE A 303 -19.55 -12.11 5.50
N LEU A 304 -18.82 -12.54 6.52
CA LEU A 304 -19.38 -13.12 7.73
C LEU A 304 -19.29 -12.13 8.88
N VAL A 305 -20.19 -12.26 9.86
CA VAL A 305 -20.20 -11.45 11.08
C VAL A 305 -20.24 -12.34 12.33
N SER A 306 -19.58 -11.89 13.40
CA SER A 306 -19.63 -12.50 14.72
C SER A 306 -19.42 -11.48 15.82
N LYS A 307 -19.96 -11.75 17.02
CA LYS A 307 -19.66 -10.98 18.25
C LYS A 307 -18.32 -11.37 18.89
N ASN A 308 -17.77 -12.51 18.51
CA ASN A 308 -16.53 -13.03 19.06
C ASN A 308 -15.54 -13.36 17.94
N ILE A 309 -14.35 -12.79 17.98
CA ILE A 309 -13.31 -13.00 16.97
C ILE A 309 -12.88 -14.49 16.86
N ASN A 310 -12.90 -15.22 17.98
CA ASN A 310 -12.53 -16.63 18.06
C ASN A 310 -13.74 -17.57 17.93
N SER A 311 -14.88 -17.07 17.44
CA SER A 311 -16.06 -17.89 17.27
C SER A 311 -15.84 -18.98 16.22
N ASN A 312 -16.36 -20.17 16.52
CA ASN A 312 -16.52 -21.23 15.51
C ASN A 312 -17.83 -21.06 14.71
N GLN A 313 -18.70 -20.14 15.14
CA GLN A 313 -19.98 -19.84 14.51
C GLN A 313 -19.96 -18.39 14.01
N TRP A 314 -19.89 -18.24 12.71
CA TRP A 314 -19.99 -16.98 12.00
C TRP A 314 -21.27 -17.00 11.17
N GLU A 315 -22.00 -15.92 11.15
CA GLU A 315 -23.25 -15.77 10.39
C GLU A 315 -22.96 -15.02 9.09
N ASP A 316 -23.70 -15.32 8.04
CA ASP A 316 -23.61 -14.58 6.78
C ASP A 316 -24.11 -13.15 6.99
N PHE A 317 -23.24 -12.17 6.73
CA PHE A 317 -23.60 -10.76 6.68
C PHE A 317 -23.89 -10.32 5.25
N ILE A 318 -23.03 -10.71 4.31
CA ILE A 318 -23.25 -10.63 2.86
C ILE A 318 -22.91 -12.01 2.32
N SER A 319 -23.93 -12.74 1.89
CA SER A 319 -23.78 -14.07 1.29
C SER A 319 -23.07 -13.99 -0.06
N ALA A 320 -22.41 -15.07 -0.44
CA ALA A 320 -21.85 -15.21 -1.78
C ALA A 320 -22.95 -15.02 -2.85
N LYS A 321 -22.58 -14.41 -3.96
CA LYS A 321 -23.44 -14.16 -5.10
C LYS A 321 -22.78 -14.75 -6.34
N ASP A 322 -23.59 -15.38 -7.19
CA ASP A 322 -23.09 -15.91 -8.46
C ASP A 322 -22.52 -14.79 -9.33
N GLU A 323 -21.36 -15.05 -9.94
CA GLU A 323 -20.67 -14.14 -10.87
C GLU A 323 -20.45 -12.73 -10.29
N THR A 324 -20.32 -12.62 -8.96
CA THR A 324 -20.15 -11.33 -8.27
C THR A 324 -19.05 -11.42 -7.24
N LEU A 325 -17.92 -10.77 -7.53
CA LEU A 325 -16.81 -10.63 -6.59
C LEU A 325 -17.19 -9.63 -5.50
N ILE A 326 -17.33 -10.10 -4.27
CA ILE A 326 -17.56 -9.27 -3.08
C ILE A 326 -16.22 -8.63 -2.67
N GLY A 327 -16.16 -7.32 -2.64
CA GLY A 327 -14.96 -6.56 -2.29
C GLY A 327 -14.84 -6.18 -0.81
N SER A 328 -13.98 -5.22 -0.55
CA SER A 328 -13.66 -4.75 0.80
C SER A 328 -14.78 -3.95 1.45
N LEU A 329 -14.68 -3.81 2.79
CA LEU A 329 -15.56 -2.99 3.61
C LEU A 329 -14.88 -1.70 4.07
N VAL A 330 -15.63 -0.60 4.02
CA VAL A 330 -15.31 0.66 4.69
C VAL A 330 -16.38 0.94 5.73
N PHE A 331 -15.96 1.26 6.95
CA PHE A 331 -16.86 1.50 8.09
C PHE A 331 -16.91 2.99 8.44
N LEU A 332 -18.11 3.49 8.66
CA LEU A 332 -18.40 4.78 9.28
C LEU A 332 -19.37 4.53 10.45
N ASN A 333 -19.68 5.58 11.24
CA ASN A 333 -20.49 5.43 12.44
C ASN A 333 -21.74 4.56 12.21
N ASN A 334 -22.59 4.93 11.27
CA ASN A 334 -23.84 4.24 10.98
C ASN A 334 -23.87 3.53 9.63
N TRP A 335 -22.72 3.47 8.91
CA TRP A 335 -22.67 3.01 7.55
C TRP A 335 -21.58 1.98 7.31
N ILE A 336 -21.90 0.98 6.52
CA ILE A 336 -20.93 0.07 5.91
C ILE A 336 -21.01 0.27 4.40
N ILE A 337 -19.85 0.53 3.80
CA ILE A 337 -19.72 0.69 2.36
C ILE A 337 -18.93 -0.51 1.86
N ARG A 338 -19.40 -1.15 0.80
CA ARG A 338 -18.69 -2.24 0.14
C ARG A 338 -18.65 -2.04 -1.36
N THR A 339 -17.67 -2.65 -2.00
CA THR A 339 -17.57 -2.75 -3.45
C THR A 339 -17.98 -4.15 -3.91
N GLU A 340 -18.54 -4.27 -5.09
CA GLU A 340 -18.83 -5.51 -5.78
C GLU A 340 -18.42 -5.38 -7.24
N LEU A 341 -17.83 -6.43 -7.82
CA LEU A 341 -17.55 -6.48 -9.25
C LEU A 341 -18.51 -7.50 -9.88
N THR A 342 -19.43 -7.01 -10.70
CA THR A 342 -20.43 -7.86 -11.39
C THR A 342 -20.38 -7.53 -12.88
N ASN A 343 -20.28 -8.56 -13.73
CA ASN A 343 -20.24 -8.38 -15.18
C ASN A 343 -19.13 -7.36 -15.60
N ALA A 344 -17.94 -7.48 -14.97
CA ALA A 344 -16.77 -6.60 -15.13
C ALA A 344 -17.06 -5.09 -14.92
N LEU A 345 -18.06 -4.76 -14.10
CA LEU A 345 -18.35 -3.39 -13.65
C LEU A 345 -18.32 -3.33 -12.12
N ASP A 346 -17.57 -2.40 -11.61
CA ASP A 346 -17.55 -2.09 -10.20
C ASP A 346 -18.82 -1.37 -9.76
N LYS A 347 -19.34 -1.80 -8.63
CA LYS A 347 -20.50 -1.22 -7.95
C LYS A 347 -20.16 -0.90 -6.52
N VAL A 348 -20.78 0.12 -5.98
CA VAL A 348 -20.62 0.51 -4.57
C VAL A 348 -21.97 0.47 -3.89
N PHE A 349 -22.04 -0.23 -2.75
CA PHE A 349 -23.24 -0.34 -1.93
C PHE A 349 -23.00 0.33 -0.58
N ILE A 350 -24.01 1.06 -0.13
CA ILE A 350 -24.03 1.70 1.19
C ILE A 350 -25.15 1.09 2.00
N ARG A 351 -24.81 0.51 3.15
CA ARG A 351 -25.77 -0.11 4.09
C ARG A 351 -25.82 0.68 5.38
N ASN A 352 -27.01 1.03 5.82
CA ASN A 352 -27.26 1.57 7.15
C ASN A 352 -27.21 0.42 8.17
N ILE A 353 -26.32 0.53 9.18
CA ILE A 353 -26.14 -0.53 10.18
C ILE A 353 -27.34 -0.64 11.12
N ILE A 354 -28.09 0.47 11.33
CA ILE A 354 -29.21 0.54 12.27
C ILE A 354 -30.50 0.00 11.62
N THR A 355 -30.83 0.46 10.41
CA THR A 355 -32.07 0.08 9.69
C THR A 355 -31.91 -1.15 8.83
N ASN A 356 -30.66 -1.57 8.53
CA ASN A 356 -30.30 -2.59 7.55
C ASN A 356 -30.70 -2.26 6.09
N GLU A 357 -31.17 -1.07 5.82
CA GLU A 357 -31.44 -0.60 4.46
C GLU A 357 -30.13 -0.46 3.68
N GLU A 358 -30.17 -0.87 2.42
CA GLU A 358 -29.01 -0.87 1.54
C GLU A 358 -29.38 -0.29 0.19
N GLU A 359 -28.48 0.53 -0.37
CA GLU A 359 -28.64 1.12 -1.70
C GLU A 359 -27.35 1.04 -2.51
N GLU A 360 -27.47 0.95 -3.82
CA GLU A 360 -26.36 1.12 -4.76
C GLU A 360 -26.08 2.62 -4.94
N LEU A 361 -24.81 3.03 -4.78
CA LEU A 361 -24.37 4.40 -5.01
C LEU A 361 -24.10 4.62 -6.51
N ILE A 362 -24.91 5.41 -7.14
CA ILE A 362 -24.75 5.77 -8.56
C ILE A 362 -23.87 7.01 -8.68
N PHE A 363 -22.74 6.87 -9.35
CA PHE A 363 -21.74 7.93 -9.52
C PHE A 363 -22.08 8.86 -10.69
N THR A 364 -22.56 8.28 -11.79
CA THR A 364 -22.77 8.95 -13.08
C THR A 364 -23.80 8.19 -13.91
N ASP A 365 -24.35 8.84 -14.94
CA ASP A 365 -25.23 8.21 -15.93
C ASP A 365 -24.44 7.43 -17.01
N GLU A 366 -23.12 7.47 -16.99
CA GLU A 366 -22.28 6.72 -17.92
C GLU A 366 -22.33 5.22 -17.62
N LYS A 367 -22.38 4.40 -18.67
CA LYS A 367 -22.57 2.94 -18.55
C LYS A 367 -21.36 2.20 -18.00
N VAL A 368 -20.17 2.77 -18.21
CA VAL A 368 -18.89 2.17 -17.82
C VAL A 368 -18.10 3.21 -17.05
N TYR A 369 -17.81 2.94 -15.80
CA TYR A 369 -16.99 3.80 -14.95
C TYR A 369 -16.27 2.98 -13.90
N ASP A 370 -15.16 3.52 -13.42
CA ASP A 370 -14.33 2.97 -12.33
C ASP A 370 -14.58 3.80 -11.07
N PRO A 371 -15.37 3.30 -10.10
CA PRO A 371 -15.73 4.03 -8.90
C PRO A 371 -14.70 3.80 -7.79
N SER A 372 -14.53 4.81 -6.95
CA SER A 372 -13.71 4.71 -5.74
C SER A 372 -14.37 5.46 -4.59
N VAL A 373 -14.26 4.89 -3.39
CA VAL A 373 -14.69 5.53 -2.15
C VAL A 373 -13.52 5.64 -1.20
N SER A 374 -13.31 6.81 -0.63
CA SER A 374 -12.28 7.04 0.37
C SER A 374 -12.81 7.87 1.54
N LEU A 375 -12.16 7.67 2.69
CA LEU A 375 -12.49 8.44 3.89
C LEU A 375 -12.05 9.91 3.73
N ARG A 376 -12.90 10.83 4.14
CA ARG A 376 -12.55 12.24 4.27
C ARG A 376 -11.68 12.51 5.49
N GLN A 377 -11.87 11.71 6.53
CA GLN A 377 -11.23 11.88 7.83
C GLN A 377 -10.98 10.53 8.51
N LYS A 378 -10.02 10.51 9.44
CA LYS A 378 -9.70 9.32 10.23
C LYS A 378 -10.79 8.96 11.21
N ASP A 379 -11.35 9.98 11.88
CA ASP A 379 -12.54 9.81 12.72
C ASP A 379 -13.72 9.39 11.84
N ARG A 380 -14.26 8.23 12.15
CA ARG A 380 -15.34 7.60 11.39
C ARG A 380 -16.74 8.06 11.83
N ASP A 381 -16.83 8.95 12.83
CA ASP A 381 -18.09 9.59 13.23
C ASP A 381 -18.45 10.72 12.27
N THR A 382 -18.82 10.31 11.07
CA THR A 382 -19.19 11.21 9.98
C THR A 382 -20.14 10.52 9.00
N ASP A 383 -20.99 11.32 8.33
CA ASP A 383 -21.78 10.90 7.17
C ASP A 383 -21.11 11.29 5.85
N GLU A 384 -19.90 11.88 5.88
CA GLU A 384 -19.21 12.40 4.70
C GLU A 384 -18.07 11.50 4.24
N ILE A 385 -18.04 11.25 2.95
CA ILE A 385 -17.00 10.50 2.24
C ILE A 385 -16.55 11.24 0.99
N TYR A 386 -15.37 10.91 0.47
CA TYR A 386 -15.02 11.21 -0.90
C TYR A 386 -15.47 10.07 -1.80
N ILE A 387 -16.19 10.42 -2.86
CA ILE A 387 -16.50 9.51 -3.95
C ILE A 387 -15.80 9.99 -5.21
N SER A 388 -15.14 9.10 -5.93
CA SER A 388 -14.45 9.42 -7.18
C SER A 388 -14.88 8.47 -8.27
N TYR A 389 -14.85 8.93 -9.49
CA TYR A 389 -14.94 8.06 -10.64
C TYR A 389 -14.16 8.61 -11.82
N SER A 390 -13.76 7.72 -12.70
CA SER A 390 -13.30 8.02 -14.05
C SER A 390 -13.97 7.09 -15.06
N THR A 391 -13.97 7.48 -16.32
CA THR A 391 -14.43 6.63 -17.42
C THR A 391 -13.38 6.64 -18.52
N PRO A 392 -13.47 5.78 -19.55
CA PRO A 392 -12.56 5.86 -20.69
C PRO A 392 -12.53 7.23 -21.39
N LYS A 393 -13.58 8.04 -21.25
CA LYS A 393 -13.68 9.37 -21.83
C LYS A 393 -13.69 10.52 -20.81
N THR A 394 -14.01 10.26 -19.54
CA THR A 394 -14.11 11.28 -18.50
C THR A 394 -12.97 11.17 -17.53
N GLN A 395 -12.21 12.25 -17.37
CA GLN A 395 -11.12 12.33 -16.40
C GLN A 395 -11.62 12.14 -14.96
N ASN A 396 -10.70 11.80 -14.05
CA ASN A 396 -11.07 11.57 -12.65
C ASN A 396 -11.74 12.80 -12.03
N ARG A 397 -12.91 12.58 -11.42
CA ARG A 397 -13.69 13.54 -10.66
C ARG A 397 -13.92 13.04 -9.25
N THR A 398 -13.61 13.86 -8.25
CA THR A 398 -13.86 13.56 -6.85
C THR A 398 -14.86 14.52 -6.25
N TYR A 399 -15.85 13.95 -5.58
CA TYR A 399 -16.90 14.67 -4.90
C TYR A 399 -16.82 14.42 -3.39
N LEU A 400 -17.11 15.45 -2.61
CA LEU A 400 -17.54 15.27 -1.24
C LEU A 400 -19.02 14.88 -1.26
N TYR A 401 -19.34 13.76 -0.68
CA TYR A 401 -20.67 13.19 -0.65
C TYR A 401 -21.12 12.97 0.79
N ASN A 402 -22.32 13.49 1.11
CA ASN A 402 -22.96 13.21 2.39
C ASN A 402 -23.99 12.11 2.21
N ILE A 403 -23.74 10.96 2.86
CA ILE A 403 -24.56 9.75 2.72
C ILE A 403 -26.00 9.98 3.16
N LYS A 404 -26.20 10.77 4.23
CA LYS A 404 -27.52 11.01 4.83
C LYS A 404 -28.36 12.00 4.01
N THR A 405 -27.77 13.12 3.59
CA THR A 405 -28.49 14.17 2.84
C THR A 405 -28.46 13.96 1.34
N LYS A 406 -27.62 13.04 0.84
CA LYS A 406 -27.36 12.79 -0.59
C LYS A 406 -26.72 13.97 -1.33
N GLU A 407 -26.27 14.97 -0.60
CA GLU A 407 -25.58 16.11 -1.20
C GLU A 407 -24.23 15.69 -1.78
N LYS A 408 -23.96 16.12 -3.01
CA LYS A 408 -22.75 15.83 -3.77
C LYS A 408 -22.12 17.13 -4.25
N LYS A 409 -20.90 17.43 -3.80
CA LYS A 409 -20.14 18.63 -4.18
C LYS A 409 -18.83 18.23 -4.87
N LEU A 410 -18.61 18.65 -6.11
CA LEU A 410 -17.33 18.47 -6.78
C LEU A 410 -16.23 19.21 -6.01
N VAL A 411 -15.19 18.50 -5.59
CA VAL A 411 -14.07 19.04 -4.82
C VAL A 411 -12.73 18.95 -5.54
N LYS A 412 -12.61 18.03 -6.49
CA LYS A 412 -11.44 17.93 -7.36
C LYS A 412 -11.80 17.31 -8.69
N GLU A 413 -11.23 17.86 -9.74
CA GLU A 413 -11.26 17.29 -11.09
C GLU A 413 -9.83 17.24 -11.63
N GLN A 414 -9.46 16.14 -12.25
CA GLN A 414 -8.16 15.99 -12.88
C GLN A 414 -8.03 17.00 -14.03
N VAL A 415 -7.01 17.82 -13.98
CA VAL A 415 -6.65 18.74 -15.06
C VAL A 415 -5.72 18.03 -16.03
N ILE A 416 -6.06 18.11 -17.32
CA ILE A 416 -5.23 17.62 -18.43
C ILE A 416 -4.70 18.85 -19.19
N PRO A 417 -3.45 19.31 -18.93
CA PRO A 417 -2.94 20.56 -19.50
C PRO A 417 -2.90 20.61 -21.01
N SER A 418 -2.74 19.47 -21.68
CA SER A 418 -2.77 19.38 -23.15
C SER A 418 -4.18 19.49 -23.75
N GLY A 419 -5.21 19.59 -22.93
CA GLY A 419 -6.61 19.60 -23.34
C GLY A 419 -7.23 18.21 -23.46
N HIS A 420 -8.50 18.12 -23.10
CA HIS A 420 -9.32 16.94 -23.27
C HIS A 420 -10.80 17.36 -23.25
N GLU A 421 -11.57 16.92 -24.23
CA GLU A 421 -13.01 17.17 -24.32
C GLU A 421 -13.74 15.82 -24.30
N PRO A 422 -14.40 15.44 -23.19
CA PRO A 422 -15.08 14.14 -23.07
C PRO A 422 -16.14 13.90 -24.15
N ASN A 423 -16.77 14.95 -24.68
CA ASN A 423 -17.83 14.82 -25.68
C ASN A 423 -17.32 14.43 -27.07
N ASP A 424 -16.00 14.50 -27.30
CA ASP A 424 -15.38 14.02 -28.53
C ASP A 424 -15.29 12.49 -28.61
N TYR A 425 -15.66 11.79 -27.53
CA TYR A 425 -15.51 10.35 -27.39
C TYR A 425 -16.84 9.66 -27.05
N ILE A 426 -16.99 8.45 -27.58
CA ILE A 426 -18.09 7.55 -27.26
C ILE A 426 -17.50 6.32 -26.56
N VAL A 427 -18.14 5.87 -25.49
CA VAL A 427 -17.83 4.62 -24.81
C VAL A 427 -18.92 3.61 -25.12
N GLU A 428 -18.55 2.50 -25.74
CA GLU A 428 -19.45 1.40 -26.07
C GLU A 428 -19.04 0.15 -25.31
N ARG A 429 -20.02 -0.71 -25.02
CA ARG A 429 -19.82 -1.99 -24.33
C ARG A 429 -20.71 -3.07 -24.97
#